data_5267e424b986da489bc558f0fa47f3b9
#
_entry.id   5267e424b986da489bc558f0fa47f3b9
#
_cell.length_a   1.000
_cell.length_b   1.000
_cell.length_c   1.000
_cell.angle_alpha   90.00
_cell.angle_beta   90.00
_cell.angle_gamma   90.00
#
_symmetry.space_group_name_H-M   'P 1'
#
loop_
_entity.id
_entity.type
_entity.pdbx_description
1 polymer ?
#
loop_
_entity_poly.entity_id
_entity_poly.type
_entity_poly.pdbx_seq_one_letter_code
_entity_poly.pdbx_strand_id
1 'polypeptide(L)'
;MLIVRHRVNSKAELALTPKTLGVEIDLRSRNDQIILEHDPFKTGELFEDWLTSWDHYLLVLNIKEEGLEERVLEILKKFGISNYFFLDQSFPFMQKLIRQGNTRVAARASDLESVETPLESGASWCWLDSFSGNWEYLSTVVPRLNAAKISTCLVSPELQRADSDSELLRLQGIIQRDGLRIDAVCTKKPEKWL
;
A
#
# COMPACT_ATOMS: atom_id res chain seq x y z
N MET A 1 -8.03 9.82 8.43
CA MET A 1 -6.92 9.03 7.84
C MET A 1 -7.11 7.57 8.23
N LEU A 2 -7.08 6.62 7.26
CA LEU A 2 -7.15 5.18 7.54
C LEU A 2 -5.76 4.67 7.92
N ILE A 3 -5.66 3.80 8.93
CA ILE A 3 -4.41 3.13 9.27
C ILE A 3 -4.39 1.75 8.63
N VAL A 4 -3.31 1.43 7.91
CA VAL A 4 -3.07 0.15 7.25
C VAL A 4 -1.95 -0.58 7.98
N ARG A 5 -2.23 -1.77 8.51
CA ARG A 5 -1.21 -2.60 9.14
C ARG A 5 -0.35 -3.28 8.08
N HIS A 6 0.96 -3.08 8.17
CA HIS A 6 1.95 -3.58 7.22
C HIS A 6 2.26 -5.06 7.41
N ARG A 7 2.36 -5.82 6.31
CA ARG A 7 2.78 -7.24 6.26
C ARG A 7 1.98 -8.17 7.16
N VAL A 8 0.68 -8.24 6.93
CA VAL A 8 -0.21 -9.19 7.62
C VAL A 8 -0.30 -10.47 6.76
N ASN A 9 0.81 -11.19 6.67
CA ASN A 9 0.99 -12.30 5.73
C ASN A 9 0.52 -13.67 6.28
N SER A 10 -0.13 -13.70 7.45
CA SER A 10 -0.69 -14.92 8.04
C SER A 10 -2.08 -14.69 8.62
N LYS A 11 -2.89 -15.76 8.71
CA LYS A 11 -4.19 -15.73 9.41
C LYS A 11 -4.05 -15.36 10.88
N ALA A 12 -2.96 -15.78 11.52
CA ALA A 12 -2.68 -15.45 12.92
C ALA A 12 -2.49 -13.92 13.10
N GLU A 13 -1.72 -13.27 12.23
CA GLU A 13 -1.55 -11.82 12.25
C GLU A 13 -2.84 -11.10 11.89
N LEU A 14 -3.62 -11.63 10.93
CA LEU A 14 -4.92 -11.08 10.56
C LEU A 14 -5.89 -11.09 11.74
N ALA A 15 -5.98 -12.21 12.47
CA ALA A 15 -6.82 -12.35 13.65
C ALA A 15 -6.46 -11.37 14.78
N LEU A 16 -5.18 -10.98 14.88
CA LEU A 16 -4.68 -9.99 15.85
C LEU A 16 -4.80 -8.54 15.35
N THR A 17 -5.20 -8.33 14.09
CA THR A 17 -5.36 -7.00 13.50
C THR A 17 -6.77 -6.48 13.79
N PRO A 18 -6.91 -5.30 14.43
CA PRO A 18 -8.23 -4.68 14.61
C PRO A 18 -8.94 -4.49 13.27
N LYS A 19 -10.22 -4.86 13.17
CA LYS A 19 -11.02 -4.80 11.94
C LYS A 19 -11.24 -3.38 11.40
N THR A 20 -11.01 -2.38 12.25
CA THR A 20 -11.05 -0.96 11.86
C THR A 20 -9.84 -0.52 11.03
N LEU A 21 -8.79 -1.34 10.98
CA LEU A 21 -7.59 -1.08 10.19
C LEU A 21 -7.72 -1.68 8.78
N GLY A 22 -7.06 -1.04 7.81
CA GLY A 22 -6.70 -1.69 6.56
C GLY A 22 -5.53 -2.66 6.77
N VAL A 23 -5.26 -3.48 5.76
CA VAL A 23 -4.22 -4.52 5.82
C VAL A 23 -3.40 -4.49 4.53
N GLU A 24 -2.08 -4.54 4.67
CA GLU A 24 -1.17 -4.74 3.55
C GLU A 24 -0.58 -6.16 3.63
N ILE A 25 -0.52 -6.82 2.48
CA ILE A 25 0.01 -8.17 2.30
C ILE A 25 0.96 -8.23 1.10
N ASP A 26 1.95 -9.13 1.18
CA ASP A 26 2.89 -9.39 0.10
C ASP A 26 2.46 -10.61 -0.71
N LEU A 27 2.36 -10.50 -2.03
CA LEU A 27 1.90 -11.56 -2.92
C LEU A 27 3.03 -12.11 -3.80
N ARG A 28 3.17 -13.43 -3.79
CA ARG A 28 4.05 -14.20 -4.68
C ARG A 28 3.34 -15.41 -5.26
N SER A 29 3.94 -16.02 -6.26
CA SER A 29 3.52 -17.32 -6.75
C SER A 29 4.34 -18.45 -6.14
N ARG A 30 3.70 -19.60 -6.02
CA ARG A 30 4.35 -20.88 -5.80
C ARG A 30 3.61 -21.95 -6.59
N ASN A 31 4.26 -22.50 -7.59
CA ASN A 31 3.62 -23.34 -8.60
C ASN A 31 2.50 -22.56 -9.29
N ASP A 32 1.26 -23.03 -9.23
CA ASP A 32 0.05 -22.42 -9.80
C ASP A 32 -0.80 -21.64 -8.78
N GLN A 33 -0.27 -21.44 -7.55
CA GLN A 33 -1.00 -20.82 -6.44
C GLN A 33 -0.40 -19.46 -6.05
N ILE A 34 -1.24 -18.55 -5.56
CA ILE A 34 -0.81 -17.30 -4.93
C ILE A 34 -0.59 -17.56 -3.44
N ILE A 35 0.56 -17.13 -2.94
CA ILE A 35 0.96 -17.23 -1.53
C ILE A 35 1.25 -15.84 -0.95
N LEU A 36 1.17 -15.75 0.37
CA LEU A 36 1.54 -14.56 1.14
C LEU A 36 2.98 -14.70 1.62
N GLU A 37 3.91 -14.02 0.94
CA GLU A 37 5.33 -14.04 1.32
C GLU A 37 6.07 -12.84 0.71
N HIS A 38 6.88 -12.18 1.54
CA HIS A 38 7.70 -11.05 1.09
C HIS A 38 8.95 -11.49 0.32
N ASP A 39 9.67 -12.49 0.84
CA ASP A 39 10.97 -12.87 0.31
C ASP A 39 10.85 -13.95 -0.78
N PRO A 40 11.70 -13.92 -1.81
CA PRO A 40 11.72 -14.97 -2.82
C PRO A 40 12.17 -16.32 -2.23
N PHE A 41 11.75 -17.42 -2.87
CA PHE A 41 12.14 -18.81 -2.54
C PHE A 41 11.67 -19.33 -1.18
N LYS A 42 10.81 -18.59 -0.48
CA LYS A 42 10.18 -19.02 0.77
C LYS A 42 8.79 -19.59 0.53
N THR A 43 8.22 -20.17 1.59
CA THR A 43 6.85 -20.66 1.62
C THR A 43 5.99 -19.72 2.43
N GLY A 44 4.75 -19.50 1.99
CA GLY A 44 3.76 -18.67 2.69
C GLY A 44 2.42 -19.35 2.78
N GLU A 45 1.47 -18.73 3.47
CA GLU A 45 0.08 -19.17 3.47
C GLU A 45 -0.56 -18.96 2.10
N LEU A 46 -1.52 -19.82 1.74
CA LEU A 46 -2.28 -19.64 0.50
C LEU A 46 -3.18 -18.39 0.60
N PHE A 47 -3.15 -17.56 -0.40
CA PHE A 47 -3.95 -16.33 -0.43
C PHE A 47 -5.45 -16.61 -0.33
N GLU A 48 -5.96 -17.61 -1.07
CA GLU A 48 -7.38 -17.98 -0.99
C GLU A 48 -7.77 -18.48 0.41
N ASP A 49 -6.90 -19.23 1.08
CA ASP A 49 -7.15 -19.68 2.45
C ASP A 49 -7.15 -18.52 3.44
N TRP A 50 -6.19 -17.61 3.31
CA TRP A 50 -6.11 -16.40 4.13
C TRP A 50 -7.37 -15.55 4.00
N LEU A 51 -7.87 -15.38 2.76
CA LEU A 51 -9.09 -14.62 2.48
C LEU A 51 -10.35 -15.18 3.13
N THR A 52 -10.38 -16.45 3.52
CA THR A 52 -11.53 -17.02 4.28
C THR A 52 -11.74 -16.35 5.64
N SER A 53 -10.71 -15.65 6.15
CA SER A 53 -10.75 -14.93 7.43
C SER A 53 -10.82 -13.40 7.25
N TRP A 54 -10.95 -12.94 6.01
CA TRP A 54 -10.97 -11.51 5.68
C TRP A 54 -12.26 -10.83 6.16
N ASP A 55 -12.10 -9.77 6.94
CA ASP A 55 -13.21 -8.93 7.42
C ASP A 55 -12.69 -7.52 7.78
N HIS A 56 -11.97 -6.89 6.85
CA HIS A 56 -11.37 -5.56 7.02
C HIS A 56 -11.80 -4.63 5.89
N TYR A 57 -11.59 -3.33 6.09
CA TYR A 57 -12.10 -2.31 5.16
C TYR A 57 -11.27 -2.17 3.89
N LEU A 58 -9.96 -2.16 3.96
CA LEU A 58 -9.05 -1.93 2.82
C LEU A 58 -7.97 -2.99 2.75
N LEU A 59 -7.77 -3.57 1.56
CA LEU A 59 -6.70 -4.51 1.27
C LEU A 59 -5.67 -3.88 0.33
N VAL A 60 -4.42 -3.76 0.79
CA VAL A 60 -3.28 -3.34 -0.03
C VAL A 60 -2.53 -4.59 -0.49
N LEU A 61 -2.43 -4.75 -1.80
CA LEU A 61 -1.90 -5.94 -2.47
C LEU A 61 -0.50 -5.62 -3.01
N ASN A 62 0.53 -5.91 -2.23
CA ASN A 62 1.91 -5.66 -2.60
C ASN A 62 2.43 -6.78 -3.51
N ILE A 63 2.59 -6.48 -4.79
CA ILE A 63 3.01 -7.44 -5.81
C ILE A 63 4.53 -7.58 -5.78
N LYS A 64 5.02 -8.78 -5.44
CA LYS A 64 6.46 -9.07 -5.34
C LYS A 64 7.03 -9.78 -6.57
N GLU A 65 6.19 -10.08 -7.55
CA GLU A 65 6.60 -10.59 -8.86
C GLU A 65 5.55 -10.25 -9.92
N GLU A 66 5.99 -10.01 -11.14
CA GLU A 66 5.12 -9.60 -12.24
C GLU A 66 4.23 -10.74 -12.73
N GLY A 67 3.00 -10.39 -13.17
CA GLY A 67 2.09 -11.32 -13.83
C GLY A 67 1.07 -11.99 -12.93
N LEU A 68 1.01 -11.64 -11.62
CA LEU A 68 0.03 -12.19 -10.68
C LEU A 68 -1.34 -11.51 -10.79
N GLU A 69 -1.42 -10.33 -11.35
CA GLU A 69 -2.54 -9.40 -11.21
C GLU A 69 -3.87 -9.98 -11.68
N GLU A 70 -3.88 -10.62 -12.85
CA GLU A 70 -5.12 -11.20 -13.40
C GLU A 70 -5.65 -12.32 -12.49
N ARG A 71 -4.76 -13.20 -12.03
CA ARG A 71 -5.13 -14.27 -11.09
C ARG A 71 -5.60 -13.73 -9.75
N VAL A 72 -4.95 -12.71 -9.22
CA VAL A 72 -5.36 -12.02 -7.99
C VAL A 72 -6.75 -11.40 -8.16
N LEU A 73 -7.04 -10.74 -9.28
CA LEU A 73 -8.36 -10.17 -9.57
C LEU A 73 -9.47 -11.23 -9.63
N GLU A 74 -9.21 -12.41 -10.21
CA GLU A 74 -10.16 -13.54 -10.20
C GLU A 74 -10.48 -13.98 -8.77
N ILE A 75 -9.44 -14.11 -7.93
CA ILE A 75 -9.59 -14.50 -6.53
C ILE A 75 -10.38 -13.44 -5.75
N LEU A 76 -10.04 -12.16 -5.87
CA LEU A 76 -10.76 -11.08 -5.22
C LEU A 76 -12.24 -11.05 -5.60
N LYS A 77 -12.55 -11.25 -6.89
CA LYS A 77 -13.92 -11.37 -7.39
C LYS A 77 -14.66 -12.55 -6.76
N LYS A 78 -14.02 -13.72 -6.65
CA LYS A 78 -14.58 -14.93 -6.01
C LYS A 78 -14.97 -14.66 -4.55
N PHE A 79 -14.16 -13.89 -3.82
CA PHE A 79 -14.38 -13.52 -2.42
C PHE A 79 -15.19 -12.24 -2.22
N GLY A 80 -15.63 -11.57 -3.30
CA GLY A 80 -16.44 -10.35 -3.23
C GLY A 80 -15.69 -9.12 -2.70
N ILE A 81 -14.36 -9.10 -2.80
CA ILE A 81 -13.52 -8.02 -2.30
C ILE A 81 -13.40 -6.93 -3.38
N SER A 82 -13.88 -5.74 -3.06
CA SER A 82 -13.90 -4.60 -3.99
C SER A 82 -13.09 -3.39 -3.53
N ASN A 83 -12.77 -3.29 -2.22
CA ASN A 83 -11.99 -2.18 -1.67
C ASN A 83 -10.52 -2.60 -1.47
N TYR A 84 -9.75 -2.42 -2.52
CA TYR A 84 -8.32 -2.76 -2.57
C TYR A 84 -7.58 -1.82 -3.52
N PHE A 85 -6.24 -1.84 -3.43
CA PHE A 85 -5.36 -1.37 -4.49
C PHE A 85 -4.08 -2.21 -4.57
N PHE A 86 -3.51 -2.27 -5.77
CA PHE A 86 -2.22 -2.90 -6.03
C PHE A 86 -1.06 -1.95 -5.76
N LEU A 87 0.01 -2.49 -5.23
CA LEU A 87 1.24 -1.79 -4.88
C LEU A 87 2.46 -2.50 -5.47
N ASP A 88 3.54 -1.74 -5.72
CA ASP A 88 4.87 -2.20 -6.16
C ASP A 88 4.89 -2.99 -7.48
N GLN A 89 3.88 -2.81 -8.31
CA GLN A 89 3.91 -3.32 -9.68
C GLN A 89 4.99 -2.58 -10.49
N SER A 90 5.62 -3.27 -11.44
CA SER A 90 6.40 -2.56 -12.44
C SER A 90 5.50 -1.63 -13.27
N PHE A 91 6.07 -0.54 -13.75
CA PHE A 91 5.31 0.43 -14.53
C PHE A 91 4.58 -0.18 -15.74
N PRO A 92 5.16 -1.11 -16.54
CA PRO A 92 4.45 -1.77 -17.63
C PRO A 92 3.21 -2.55 -17.17
N PHE A 93 3.30 -3.30 -16.07
CA PHE A 93 2.17 -4.08 -15.56
C PHE A 93 1.09 -3.17 -14.96
N MET A 94 1.46 -2.13 -14.23
CA MET A 94 0.54 -1.10 -13.76
C MET A 94 -0.24 -0.49 -14.95
N GLN A 95 0.46 -0.09 -16.03
CA GLN A 95 -0.18 0.47 -17.21
C GLN A 95 -1.07 -0.54 -17.95
N LYS A 96 -0.71 -1.83 -17.96
CA LYS A 96 -1.57 -2.90 -18.50
C LYS A 96 -2.92 -2.93 -17.77
N LEU A 97 -2.92 -2.94 -16.43
CA LEU A 97 -4.15 -2.94 -15.63
C LEU A 97 -4.99 -1.68 -15.86
N ILE A 98 -4.37 -0.51 -15.89
CA ILE A 98 -5.08 0.76 -16.11
C ILE A 98 -5.77 0.76 -17.48
N ARG A 99 -5.10 0.29 -18.54
CA ARG A 99 -5.69 0.17 -19.89
C ARG A 99 -6.85 -0.83 -19.95
N GLN A 100 -6.86 -1.82 -19.06
CA GLN A 100 -7.96 -2.78 -18.89
C GLN A 100 -9.11 -2.20 -18.03
N GLY A 101 -9.03 -0.94 -17.60
CA GLY A 101 -10.05 -0.25 -16.81
C GLY A 101 -9.91 -0.43 -15.30
N ASN A 102 -8.84 -1.10 -14.80
CA ASN A 102 -8.58 -1.19 -13.36
C ASN A 102 -7.57 -0.12 -12.93
N THR A 103 -8.08 0.97 -12.39
CA THR A 103 -7.27 2.09 -11.88
C THR A 103 -6.89 1.94 -10.39
N ARG A 104 -7.32 0.86 -9.73
CA ARG A 104 -7.01 0.58 -8.31
C ARG A 104 -5.56 0.10 -8.17
N VAL A 105 -4.65 0.96 -8.54
CA VAL A 105 -3.20 0.77 -8.48
C VAL A 105 -2.57 1.98 -7.81
N ALA A 106 -1.49 1.79 -7.09
CA ALA A 106 -0.69 2.87 -6.50
C ALA A 106 0.58 3.08 -7.30
N ALA A 107 0.76 4.28 -7.83
CA ALA A 107 2.05 4.74 -8.33
C ALA A 107 2.83 5.39 -7.17
N ARG A 108 4.15 5.21 -7.15
CA ARG A 108 5.00 5.74 -6.08
C ARG A 108 5.40 7.19 -6.37
N ALA A 109 5.48 7.99 -5.30
CA ALA A 109 6.22 9.25 -5.27
C ALA A 109 7.01 9.34 -3.95
N SER A 110 8.19 9.93 -3.99
CA SER A 110 9.05 10.06 -2.82
C SER A 110 9.94 11.31 -2.93
N ASP A 111 10.84 11.49 -1.99
CA ASP A 111 11.91 12.49 -2.08
C ASP A 111 12.91 12.22 -3.22
N LEU A 112 12.86 11.04 -3.85
CA LEU A 112 13.70 10.64 -5.00
C LEU A 112 12.90 10.28 -6.25
N GLU A 113 11.59 10.05 -6.15
CA GLU A 113 10.71 9.65 -7.25
C GLU A 113 9.69 10.74 -7.56
N SER A 114 9.53 11.06 -8.85
CA SER A 114 8.69 12.16 -9.30
C SER A 114 7.20 11.95 -9.05
N VAL A 115 6.50 12.98 -8.59
CA VAL A 115 5.04 13.03 -8.48
C VAL A 115 4.33 13.01 -9.84
N GLU A 116 5.02 13.28 -10.93
CA GLU A 116 4.42 13.28 -12.27
C GLU A 116 3.94 11.86 -12.65
N THR A 117 4.65 10.82 -12.18
CA THR A 117 4.22 9.42 -12.42
C THR A 117 2.81 9.15 -11.91
N PRO A 118 2.45 9.32 -10.63
CA PRO A 118 1.07 9.15 -10.20
C PRO A 118 0.09 10.12 -10.88
N LEU A 119 0.48 11.38 -11.16
CA LEU A 119 -0.41 12.37 -11.77
C LEU A 119 -0.78 12.03 -13.22
N GLU A 120 0.11 11.42 -13.98
CA GLU A 120 -0.06 11.16 -15.42
C GLU A 120 -0.41 9.70 -15.76
N SER A 121 -0.15 8.76 -14.85
CA SER A 121 -0.33 7.32 -15.13
C SER A 121 -1.77 6.87 -15.24
N GLY A 122 -2.70 7.57 -14.58
CA GLY A 122 -4.09 7.12 -14.39
C GLY A 122 -4.30 6.23 -13.15
N ALA A 123 -3.28 6.09 -12.27
CA ALA A 123 -3.41 5.44 -10.99
C ALA A 123 -4.36 6.19 -10.06
N SER A 124 -5.22 5.49 -9.32
CA SER A 124 -6.13 6.12 -8.36
C SER A 124 -5.53 6.31 -6.96
N TRP A 125 -4.36 5.73 -6.71
CA TRP A 125 -3.61 5.86 -5.47
C TRP A 125 -2.18 6.34 -5.72
N CYS A 126 -1.63 7.04 -4.75
CA CYS A 126 -0.20 7.36 -4.68
C CYS A 126 0.37 6.80 -3.37
N TRP A 127 1.45 6.02 -3.49
CA TRP A 127 2.24 5.53 -2.37
C TRP A 127 3.36 6.54 -2.09
N LEU A 128 3.25 7.24 -0.94
CA LEU A 128 4.16 8.32 -0.54
C LEU A 128 5.23 7.79 0.40
N ASP A 129 6.49 7.80 -0.05
CA ASP A 129 7.63 7.23 0.68
C ASP A 129 8.74 8.28 0.87
N SER A 130 9.74 8.00 1.73
CA SER A 130 10.95 8.79 1.81
C SER A 130 12.17 7.90 2.07
N PHE A 131 13.11 7.92 1.15
CA PHE A 131 14.33 7.12 1.22
C PHE A 131 15.46 7.86 1.95
N SER A 132 15.48 9.19 1.96
CA SER A 132 16.48 9.99 2.68
C SER A 132 16.01 10.49 4.05
N GLY A 133 14.72 10.33 4.38
CA GLY A 133 14.08 10.90 5.57
C GLY A 133 13.69 12.38 5.38
N ASN A 134 13.73 12.87 4.16
CA ASN A 134 13.22 14.21 3.83
C ASN A 134 11.72 14.14 3.49
N TRP A 135 10.89 14.60 4.40
CA TRP A 135 9.44 14.62 4.27
C TRP A 135 8.88 15.98 3.84
N GLU A 136 9.72 17.02 3.71
CA GLU A 136 9.25 18.37 3.31
C GLU A 136 8.64 18.41 1.90
N TYR A 137 9.00 17.48 1.03
CA TYR A 137 8.41 17.36 -0.31
C TYR A 137 6.89 17.17 -0.27
N LEU A 138 6.33 16.58 0.81
CA LEU A 138 4.90 16.35 0.96
C LEU A 138 4.09 17.65 0.89
N SER A 139 4.63 18.76 1.38
CA SER A 139 3.98 20.07 1.36
C SER A 139 3.64 20.55 -0.07
N THR A 140 4.42 20.11 -1.06
CA THR A 140 4.17 20.40 -2.47
C THR A 140 3.37 19.32 -3.18
N VAL A 141 3.66 18.05 -2.87
CA VAL A 141 3.15 16.89 -3.59
C VAL A 141 1.71 16.57 -3.20
N VAL A 142 1.39 16.54 -1.90
CA VAL A 142 0.06 16.14 -1.40
C VAL A 142 -1.05 17.04 -1.93
N PRO A 143 -0.93 18.39 -1.92
CA PRO A 143 -1.96 19.25 -2.50
C PRO A 143 -2.22 18.99 -4.00
N ARG A 144 -1.18 18.67 -4.78
CA ARG A 144 -1.32 18.34 -6.21
C ARG A 144 -2.09 17.05 -6.43
N LEU A 145 -1.75 16.00 -5.65
CA LEU A 145 -2.46 14.71 -5.70
C LEU A 145 -3.94 14.86 -5.30
N ASN A 146 -4.21 15.61 -4.23
CA ASN A 146 -5.56 15.88 -3.76
C ASN A 146 -6.40 16.65 -4.80
N ALA A 147 -5.80 17.65 -5.47
CA ALA A 147 -6.44 18.38 -6.55
C ALA A 147 -6.76 17.50 -7.75
N ALA A 148 -5.91 16.51 -8.04
CA ALA A 148 -6.12 15.50 -9.08
C ALA A 148 -7.06 14.34 -8.64
N LYS A 149 -7.57 14.36 -7.39
CA LYS A 149 -8.42 13.31 -6.79
C LYS A 149 -7.74 11.94 -6.72
N ILE A 150 -6.43 11.93 -6.56
CA ILE A 150 -5.62 10.72 -6.32
C ILE A 150 -5.54 10.52 -4.81
N SER A 151 -5.97 9.36 -4.34
CA SER A 151 -5.87 8.99 -2.92
C SER A 151 -4.42 8.75 -2.52
N THR A 152 -4.08 9.11 -1.29
CA THR A 152 -2.70 9.03 -0.79
C THR A 152 -2.56 7.97 0.31
N CYS A 153 -1.55 7.12 0.20
CA CYS A 153 -1.13 6.21 1.27
C CYS A 153 0.32 6.52 1.65
N LEU A 154 0.52 7.01 2.86
CA LEU A 154 1.82 7.38 3.39
C LEU A 154 2.54 6.16 3.97
N VAL A 155 3.83 6.04 3.72
CA VAL A 155 4.72 5.04 4.35
C VAL A 155 5.20 5.59 5.69
N SER A 156 4.94 4.87 6.77
CA SER A 156 5.46 5.29 8.08
C SER A 156 6.98 5.07 8.18
N PRO A 157 7.75 6.01 8.74
CA PRO A 157 9.22 5.97 8.72
C PRO A 157 9.86 4.69 9.22
N GLU A 158 9.24 4.00 10.18
CA GLU A 158 9.75 2.73 10.72
C GLU A 158 9.72 1.57 9.72
N LEU A 159 9.07 1.72 8.57
CA LEU A 159 9.10 0.72 7.50
C LEU A 159 10.43 0.77 6.74
N GLN A 160 11.09 1.92 6.72
CA GLN A 160 12.36 2.15 6.03
C GLN A 160 13.57 2.13 6.99
N ARG A 161 13.39 2.62 8.24
CA ARG A 161 14.49 2.82 9.20
C ARG A 161 14.12 2.37 10.60
N ALA A 162 15.04 1.65 11.26
CA ALA A 162 14.78 1.09 12.58
C ALA A 162 14.59 2.16 13.69
N ASP A 163 15.34 3.26 13.63
CA ASP A 163 15.37 4.30 14.67
C ASP A 163 14.63 5.58 14.22
N SER A 164 13.32 5.43 14.04
CA SER A 164 12.49 6.39 13.31
C SER A 164 11.55 7.24 14.17
N ASP A 165 11.59 7.14 15.51
CA ASP A 165 10.60 7.84 16.34
C ASP A 165 10.70 9.38 16.23
N SER A 166 11.92 9.94 16.17
CA SER A 166 12.11 11.38 15.95
C SER A 166 11.69 11.82 14.53
N GLU A 167 11.90 10.97 13.55
CA GLU A 167 11.47 11.19 12.18
C GLU A 167 9.94 11.15 12.05
N LEU A 168 9.29 10.21 12.74
CA LEU A 168 7.84 10.12 12.80
C LEU A 168 7.22 11.40 13.39
N LEU A 169 7.75 11.90 14.51
CA LEU A 169 7.27 13.14 15.14
C LEU A 169 7.44 14.34 14.18
N ARG A 170 8.57 14.41 13.48
CA ARG A 170 8.80 15.46 12.47
C ARG A 170 7.80 15.36 11.31
N LEU A 171 7.57 14.16 10.80
CA LEU A 171 6.58 13.91 9.74
C LEU A 171 5.17 14.31 10.17
N GLN A 172 4.74 13.91 11.36
CA GLN A 172 3.44 14.31 11.93
C GLN A 172 3.35 15.85 12.09
N GLY A 173 4.45 16.48 12.50
CA GLY A 173 4.55 17.94 12.57
C GLY A 173 4.38 18.62 11.20
N ILE A 174 4.96 18.08 10.13
CA ILE A 174 4.79 18.59 8.76
C ILE A 174 3.32 18.45 8.32
N ILE A 175 2.73 17.26 8.52
CA ILE A 175 1.32 17.02 8.16
C ILE A 175 0.40 18.02 8.86
N GLN A 176 0.61 18.25 10.14
CA GLN A 176 -0.20 19.19 10.93
C GLN A 176 0.06 20.65 10.54
N ARG A 177 1.33 21.06 10.43
CA ARG A 177 1.75 22.44 10.07
C ARG A 177 1.11 22.89 8.76
N ASP A 178 1.12 22.04 7.76
CA ASP A 178 0.70 22.36 6.40
C ASP A 178 -0.73 21.92 6.10
N GLY A 179 -1.45 21.34 7.09
CA GLY A 179 -2.82 20.89 6.94
C GLY A 179 -2.98 19.82 5.84
N LEU A 180 -2.00 18.92 5.71
CA LEU A 180 -1.98 17.94 4.62
C LEU A 180 -3.07 16.88 4.82
N ARG A 181 -3.90 16.72 3.81
CA ARG A 181 -4.90 15.65 3.79
C ARG A 181 -4.27 14.37 3.26
N ILE A 182 -4.03 13.41 4.16
CA ILE A 182 -3.57 12.05 3.85
C ILE A 182 -4.76 11.09 4.04
N ASP A 183 -5.01 10.22 3.06
CA ASP A 183 -6.15 9.30 3.10
C ASP A 183 -5.82 8.04 3.92
N ALA A 184 -4.60 7.50 3.80
CA ALA A 184 -4.15 6.33 4.56
C ALA A 184 -2.68 6.43 4.97
N VAL A 185 -2.29 5.65 5.98
CA VAL A 185 -0.89 5.43 6.37
C VAL A 185 -0.63 3.94 6.58
N CYS A 186 0.44 3.41 5.97
CA CYS A 186 0.90 2.04 6.17
C CYS A 186 2.00 2.02 7.24
N THR A 187 1.82 1.19 8.28
CA THR A 187 2.67 1.20 9.48
C THR A 187 2.74 -0.18 10.16
N LYS A 188 3.85 -0.44 10.86
CA LYS A 188 3.97 -1.54 11.84
C LYS A 188 3.53 -1.14 13.24
N LYS A 189 3.36 0.17 13.51
CA LYS A 189 3.07 0.76 14.82
C LYS A 189 1.75 1.55 14.76
N PRO A 190 0.58 0.88 14.56
CA PRO A 190 -0.71 1.56 14.42
C PRO A 190 -1.02 2.52 15.56
N GLU A 191 -0.61 2.18 16.78
CA GLU A 191 -0.82 2.97 17.99
C GLU A 191 -0.16 4.37 17.96
N LYS A 192 0.82 4.57 17.09
CA LYS A 192 1.48 5.87 16.92
C LYS A 192 0.76 6.81 15.94
N TRP A 193 -0.27 6.30 15.29
CA TRP A 193 -1.06 7.04 14.30
C TRP A 193 -2.54 7.23 14.70
N LEU A 194 -2.91 6.72 15.90
CA LEU A 194 -4.23 6.86 16.50
C LEU A 194 -4.44 8.24 17.14
#